data_1910cb5bbba58ba7653f630038444171
#
_entry.id   1910cb5bbba58ba7653f630038444171
#
_cell.length_a   1.000
_cell.length_b   1.000
_cell.length_c   1.000
_cell.angle_alpha   90.00
_cell.angle_beta   90.00
_cell.angle_gamma   90.00
#
_symmetry.space_group_name_H-M   'P 1'
#
loop_
_entity.id
_entity.type
_entity.pdbx_description
1 polymer ?
#
loop_
_entity_poly.entity_id
_entity_poly.type
_entity_poly.pdbx_seq_one_letter_code
_entity_poly.pdbx_strand_id
1 'polypeptide(L)'
;MTEQKASLDFEVMRRAIEQLDADLLVSLYADEAEMRTVNRYTTPSSPKVLKGKEEITEHLRDVCGRAMTHRVENEVVGDDRVAFNEACEYPDGTRVLCAATLEVSDGKIIRQVNVEAWDE
;
A
#
# COMPACT_ATOMS: atom_id res chain seq x y z
N MET A 1 11.91 30.86 -10.90
CA MET A 1 12.37 29.47 -10.75
C MET A 1 11.21 28.62 -10.27
N THR A 2 10.85 27.65 -11.05
CA THR A 2 9.74 26.74 -10.69
C THR A 2 10.28 25.58 -9.86
N GLU A 3 9.81 25.47 -8.64
CA GLU A 3 10.10 24.29 -7.85
C GLU A 3 9.26 23.14 -8.38
N GLN A 4 9.92 22.05 -8.70
CA GLN A 4 9.22 20.81 -9.02
C GLN A 4 8.85 20.12 -7.71
N LYS A 5 7.57 19.79 -7.55
CA LYS A 5 7.16 18.92 -6.47
C LYS A 5 7.80 17.54 -6.67
N ALA A 6 8.38 17.01 -5.61
CA ALA A 6 8.82 15.63 -5.63
C ALA A 6 7.61 14.73 -5.81
N SER A 7 7.70 13.76 -6.70
CA SER A 7 6.65 12.75 -6.91
C SER A 7 7.09 11.42 -6.33
N LEU A 8 6.12 10.56 -6.05
CA LEU A 8 6.39 9.19 -5.61
C LEU A 8 7.02 8.40 -6.75
N ASP A 9 8.13 7.72 -6.47
CA ASP A 9 8.73 6.80 -7.43
C ASP A 9 7.96 5.48 -7.39
N PHE A 10 7.03 5.33 -8.32
CA PHE A 10 6.14 4.16 -8.36
C PHE A 10 6.90 2.86 -8.66
N GLU A 11 7.96 2.90 -9.46
CA GLU A 11 8.74 1.69 -9.75
C GLU A 11 9.49 1.18 -8.51
N VAL A 12 9.93 2.09 -7.64
CA VAL A 12 10.50 1.71 -6.34
C VAL A 12 9.43 1.05 -5.49
N MET A 13 8.23 1.62 -5.45
CA MET A 13 7.10 1.04 -4.70
C MET A 13 6.72 -0.34 -5.22
N ARG A 14 6.58 -0.49 -6.55
CA ARG A 14 6.29 -1.79 -7.17
C ARG A 14 7.30 -2.84 -6.74
N ARG A 15 8.57 -2.51 -6.87
CA ARG A 15 9.66 -3.42 -6.51
C ARG A 15 9.64 -3.79 -5.03
N ALA A 16 9.41 -2.81 -4.17
CA ALA A 16 9.33 -3.05 -2.73
C ALA A 16 8.19 -4.02 -2.38
N ILE A 17 7.03 -3.85 -3.01
CA ILE A 17 5.88 -4.71 -2.80
C ILE A 17 6.16 -6.13 -3.33
N GLU A 18 6.60 -6.24 -4.57
CA GLU A 18 6.77 -7.54 -5.23
C GLU A 18 7.94 -8.34 -4.65
N GLN A 19 8.97 -7.67 -4.14
CA GLN A 19 10.13 -8.31 -3.52
C GLN A 19 10.03 -8.43 -2.00
N LEU A 20 8.90 -8.03 -1.41
CA LEU A 20 8.66 -8.11 0.03
C LEU A 20 9.71 -7.33 0.83
N ASP A 21 10.12 -6.16 0.34
CA ASP A 21 11.12 -5.31 0.98
C ASP A 21 10.41 -4.29 1.89
N ALA A 22 10.17 -4.68 3.13
CA ALA A 22 9.43 -3.86 4.07
C ALA A 22 10.12 -2.53 4.37
N ASP A 23 11.44 -2.53 4.53
CA ASP A 23 12.19 -1.31 4.87
C ASP A 23 12.12 -0.29 3.73
N LEU A 24 12.28 -0.74 2.49
CA LEU A 24 12.16 0.13 1.33
C LEU A 24 10.73 0.68 1.21
N LEU A 25 9.73 -0.17 1.41
CA LEU A 25 8.32 0.23 1.33
C LEU A 25 7.99 1.28 2.40
N VAL A 26 8.42 1.06 3.63
CA VAL A 26 8.22 1.99 4.74
C VAL A 26 8.83 3.37 4.43
N SER A 27 9.97 3.40 3.75
CA SER A 27 10.67 4.65 3.43
C SER A 27 9.83 5.56 2.53
N LEU A 28 8.81 5.04 1.87
CA LEU A 28 7.93 5.80 0.97
C LEU A 28 6.78 6.50 1.70
N TYR A 29 6.60 6.23 3.00
CA TYR A 29 5.50 6.81 3.78
C TYR A 29 5.98 8.01 4.59
N ALA A 30 5.12 9.03 4.67
CA ALA A 30 5.35 10.16 5.57
C ALA A 30 5.17 9.73 7.03
N ASP A 31 5.80 10.48 7.95
CA ASP A 31 5.76 10.14 9.39
C ASP A 31 4.34 10.09 9.95
N GLU A 32 3.45 10.95 9.44
CA GLU A 32 2.07 11.06 9.90
C GLU A 32 1.06 10.39 8.97
N ALA A 33 1.52 9.49 8.11
CA ALA A 33 0.66 8.81 7.15
C ALA A 33 -0.45 8.03 7.84
N GLU A 34 -1.58 7.90 7.15
CA GLU A 34 -2.72 7.12 7.61
C GLU A 34 -3.06 6.07 6.57
N MET A 35 -3.32 4.85 7.02
CA MET A 35 -3.72 3.74 6.15
C MET A 35 -5.04 3.17 6.65
N ARG A 36 -6.02 3.05 5.74
CA ARG A 36 -7.31 2.43 6.02
C ARG A 36 -7.48 1.18 5.18
N THR A 37 -7.97 0.13 5.79
CA THR A 37 -8.25 -1.13 5.09
C THR A 37 -9.69 -1.54 5.33
N VAL A 38 -10.37 -1.84 4.23
CA VAL A 38 -11.75 -2.33 4.22
C VAL A 38 -11.74 -3.73 3.60
N ASN A 39 -12.36 -4.67 4.29
CA ASN A 39 -12.59 -6.03 3.80
C ASN A 39 -13.82 -6.59 4.50
N ARG A 40 -14.08 -7.89 4.39
CA ARG A 40 -15.28 -8.47 5.00
C ARG A 40 -15.30 -8.43 6.53
N TYR A 41 -14.13 -8.30 7.17
CA TYR A 41 -14.01 -8.22 8.63
C TYR A 41 -13.87 -6.78 9.13
N THR A 42 -13.41 -5.88 8.27
CA THR A 42 -13.27 -4.46 8.57
C THR A 42 -14.10 -3.67 7.56
N THR A 43 -15.39 -3.51 7.91
CA THR A 43 -16.40 -2.96 7.01
C THR A 43 -16.22 -1.48 6.75
N PRO A 44 -16.89 -0.90 5.73
CA PRO A 44 -16.77 0.54 5.46
C PRO A 44 -17.14 1.44 6.63
N SER A 45 -18.07 1.00 7.49
CA SER A 45 -18.46 1.76 8.68
C SER A 45 -17.47 1.61 9.82
N SER A 46 -16.61 0.59 9.77
CA SER A 46 -15.65 0.28 10.84
C SER A 46 -14.35 -0.24 10.23
N PRO A 47 -13.65 0.57 9.43
CA PRO A 47 -12.42 0.12 8.77
C PRO A 47 -11.29 -0.04 9.78
N LYS A 48 -10.29 -0.84 9.40
CA LYS A 48 -9.04 -0.88 10.15
C LYS A 48 -8.25 0.37 9.82
N VAL A 49 -7.89 1.16 10.82
CA VAL A 49 -7.14 2.41 10.64
C VAL A 49 -5.79 2.30 11.34
N LEU A 50 -4.73 2.54 10.57
CA LEU A 50 -3.36 2.66 11.10
C LEU A 50 -2.96 4.12 11.01
N LYS A 51 -2.50 4.70 12.10
CA LYS A 51 -2.09 6.10 12.17
C LYS A 51 -0.62 6.20 12.52
N GLY A 52 0.12 6.87 11.65
CA GLY A 52 1.53 7.12 11.83
C GLY A 52 2.41 6.01 11.28
N LYS A 53 3.64 6.40 10.97
CA LYS A 53 4.61 5.51 10.32
C LYS A 53 4.94 4.28 11.16
N GLU A 54 4.90 4.41 12.49
CA GLU A 54 5.21 3.29 13.38
C GLU A 54 4.20 2.15 13.24
N GLU A 55 2.89 2.46 13.27
CA GLU A 55 1.85 1.45 13.09
C GLU A 55 1.88 0.85 11.69
N ILE A 56 2.11 1.68 10.68
CA ILE A 56 2.23 1.23 9.29
C ILE A 56 3.44 0.32 9.12
N THR A 57 4.56 0.66 9.74
CA THR A 57 5.79 -0.15 9.70
C THR A 57 5.55 -1.55 10.24
N GLU A 58 4.90 -1.65 11.40
CA GLU A 58 4.59 -2.93 12.03
C GLU A 58 3.72 -3.78 11.09
N HIS A 59 2.70 -3.17 10.50
CA HIS A 59 1.81 -3.84 9.56
C HIS A 59 2.56 -4.33 8.31
N LEU A 60 3.39 -3.48 7.71
CA LEU A 60 4.13 -3.84 6.49
C LEU A 60 5.17 -4.92 6.74
N ARG A 61 5.81 -4.91 7.91
CA ARG A 61 6.74 -5.98 8.29
C ARG A 61 6.02 -7.30 8.45
N ASP A 62 4.81 -7.29 9.02
CA ASP A 62 3.99 -8.49 9.13
C ASP A 62 3.62 -9.02 7.74
N VAL A 63 3.11 -8.16 6.87
CA VAL A 63 2.69 -8.56 5.52
C VAL A 63 3.87 -9.08 4.70
N CYS A 64 5.00 -8.36 4.70
CA CYS A 64 6.18 -8.77 3.95
C CYS A 64 6.83 -10.03 4.51
N GLY A 65 6.56 -10.35 5.77
CA GLY A 65 7.05 -11.57 6.39
C GLY A 65 6.19 -12.80 6.11
N ARG A 66 5.05 -12.64 5.46
CA ARG A 66 4.16 -13.77 5.11
C ARG A 66 4.67 -14.50 3.88
N ALA A 67 4.49 -15.82 3.85
CA ALA A 67 4.82 -16.64 2.70
C ALA A 67 3.74 -16.47 1.61
N MET A 68 3.76 -15.34 0.92
CA MET A 68 2.79 -15.05 -0.14
C MET A 68 3.46 -14.26 -1.25
N THR A 69 2.85 -14.25 -2.42
CA THR A 69 3.33 -13.47 -3.56
C THR A 69 2.43 -12.27 -3.79
N HIS A 70 3.02 -11.19 -4.30
CA HIS A 70 2.31 -9.96 -4.64
C HIS A 70 2.67 -9.53 -6.04
N ARG A 71 1.67 -9.08 -6.80
CA ARG A 71 1.88 -8.49 -8.11
C ARG A 71 1.12 -7.17 -8.18
N VAL A 72 1.81 -6.11 -8.62
CA VAL A 72 1.20 -4.80 -8.81
C VAL A 72 0.74 -4.68 -10.26
N GLU A 73 -0.54 -4.34 -10.45
CA GLU A 73 -1.19 -4.29 -11.76
C GLU A 73 -2.05 -3.03 -11.88
N ASN A 74 -2.33 -2.64 -13.12
CA ASN A 74 -3.32 -1.59 -13.44
C ASN A 74 -3.03 -0.25 -12.77
N GLU A 75 -1.75 0.13 -12.67
CA GLU A 75 -1.37 1.37 -12.02
C GLU A 75 -1.83 2.60 -12.79
N VAL A 76 -2.28 3.60 -12.04
CA VAL A 76 -2.54 4.97 -12.52
C VAL A 76 -1.71 5.89 -11.64
N VAL A 77 -0.77 6.59 -12.24
CA VAL A 77 0.19 7.43 -11.49
C VAL A 77 -0.01 8.89 -11.87
N GLY A 78 -0.45 9.67 -10.89
CA GLY A 78 -0.55 11.13 -11.01
C GLY A 78 0.47 11.80 -10.11
N ASP A 79 0.47 13.12 -10.10
CA ASP A 79 1.45 13.89 -9.30
C ASP A 79 1.21 13.75 -7.80
N ASP A 80 -0.05 13.75 -7.39
CA ASP A 80 -0.43 13.69 -5.97
C ASP A 80 -1.39 12.54 -5.65
N ARG A 81 -1.72 11.71 -6.62
CA ARG A 81 -2.62 10.57 -6.48
C ARG A 81 -2.07 9.38 -7.24
N VAL A 82 -2.11 8.22 -6.61
CA VAL A 82 -1.69 6.97 -7.23
C VAL A 82 -2.74 5.92 -6.92
N ALA A 83 -3.06 5.08 -7.89
CA ALA A 83 -3.95 3.95 -7.69
C ALA A 83 -3.38 2.72 -8.38
N PHE A 84 -3.60 1.56 -7.79
CA PHE A 84 -3.19 0.29 -8.41
C PHE A 84 -3.97 -0.87 -7.81
N ASN A 85 -3.92 -2.00 -8.50
CA ASN A 85 -4.38 -3.27 -7.95
C ASN A 85 -3.19 -4.09 -7.51
N GLU A 86 -3.34 -4.80 -6.40
CA GLU A 86 -2.33 -5.71 -5.90
C GLU A 86 -2.95 -7.11 -5.85
N ALA A 87 -2.44 -8.00 -6.70
CA ALA A 87 -2.89 -9.39 -6.75
C ALA A 87 -1.97 -10.22 -5.86
N CYS A 88 -2.54 -10.84 -4.84
CA CYS A 88 -1.81 -11.59 -3.83
C CYS A 88 -2.24 -13.05 -3.84
N GLU A 89 -1.31 -13.95 -3.54
CA GLU A 89 -1.61 -15.37 -3.46
C GLU A 89 -0.80 -16.01 -2.34
N TYR A 90 -1.50 -16.77 -1.49
CA TYR A 90 -0.88 -17.59 -0.44
C TYR A 90 -0.46 -18.95 -0.99
N PRO A 91 0.45 -19.68 -0.30
CA PRO A 91 0.93 -20.99 -0.78
C PRO A 91 -0.18 -22.03 -0.97
N ASP A 92 -1.29 -21.92 -0.24
CA ASP A 92 -2.43 -22.83 -0.37
C ASP A 92 -3.34 -22.50 -1.55
N GLY A 93 -3.00 -21.46 -2.34
CA GLY A 93 -3.77 -21.03 -3.50
C GLY A 93 -4.82 -19.95 -3.19
N THR A 94 -5.04 -19.59 -1.94
CA THR A 94 -5.96 -18.52 -1.58
C THR A 94 -5.50 -17.21 -2.18
N ARG A 95 -6.39 -16.51 -2.88
CA ARG A 95 -6.08 -15.25 -3.55
C ARG A 95 -6.76 -14.08 -2.86
N VAL A 96 -6.07 -12.95 -2.89
CA VAL A 96 -6.57 -11.67 -2.40
C VAL A 96 -6.35 -10.64 -3.49
N LEU A 97 -7.38 -9.87 -3.81
CA LEU A 97 -7.22 -8.73 -4.70
C LEU A 97 -7.44 -7.46 -3.89
N CYS A 98 -6.45 -6.59 -3.88
CA CYS A 98 -6.49 -5.32 -3.19
C CYS A 98 -6.55 -4.19 -4.20
N ALA A 99 -7.48 -3.24 -4.00
CA ALA A 99 -7.48 -1.97 -4.73
C ALA A 99 -6.96 -0.91 -3.76
N ALA A 100 -5.84 -0.28 -4.12
CA ALA A 100 -5.19 0.73 -3.30
C ALA A 100 -5.28 2.09 -3.96
N THR A 101 -5.64 3.12 -3.17
CA THR A 101 -5.58 4.51 -3.60
C THR A 101 -4.73 5.29 -2.61
N LEU A 102 -3.82 6.11 -3.13
CA LEU A 102 -2.85 6.82 -2.32
C LEU A 102 -2.89 8.31 -2.60
N GLU A 103 -2.79 9.10 -1.52
CA GLU A 103 -2.49 10.51 -1.63
C GLU A 103 -1.00 10.68 -1.36
N VAL A 104 -0.35 11.47 -2.21
CA VAL A 104 1.09 11.72 -2.14
C VAL A 104 1.33 13.20 -1.94
N SER A 105 2.23 13.55 -1.05
CA SER A 105 2.68 14.90 -0.84
C SER A 105 4.19 14.89 -0.68
N ASP A 106 4.86 15.72 -1.45
CA ASP A 106 6.32 15.87 -1.39
C ASP A 106 7.07 14.54 -1.53
N GLY A 107 6.57 13.69 -2.45
CA GLY A 107 7.18 12.39 -2.74
C GLY A 107 6.90 11.29 -1.73
N LYS A 108 6.06 11.55 -0.72
CA LYS A 108 5.73 10.58 0.33
C LYS A 108 4.24 10.30 0.35
N ILE A 109 3.88 9.08 0.71
CA ILE A 109 2.49 8.69 0.91
C ILE A 109 2.00 9.27 2.22
N ILE A 110 0.91 10.06 2.16
CA ILE A 110 0.30 10.66 3.35
C ILE A 110 -1.00 9.99 3.74
N ARG A 111 -1.65 9.32 2.79
CA ARG A 111 -2.89 8.59 3.04
C ARG A 111 -3.01 7.45 2.05
N GLN A 112 -3.47 6.31 2.53
CA GLN A 112 -3.73 5.15 1.69
C GLN A 112 -5.04 4.50 2.11
N VAL A 113 -5.84 4.12 1.12
CA VAL A 113 -7.06 3.34 1.36
C VAL A 113 -6.93 2.04 0.57
N ASN A 114 -7.09 0.93 1.26
CA ASN A 114 -7.07 -0.42 0.68
C ASN A 114 -8.45 -1.03 0.78
N VAL A 115 -8.94 -1.57 -0.34
CA VAL A 115 -10.17 -2.37 -0.36
C VAL A 115 -9.77 -3.77 -0.81
N GLU A 116 -10.01 -4.76 0.04
CA GLU A 116 -9.56 -6.14 -0.19
C GLU A 116 -10.73 -7.08 -0.44
N ALA A 117 -10.61 -7.89 -1.48
CA ALA A 117 -11.52 -9.00 -1.76
C ALA A 117 -10.73 -10.31 -1.65
N TRP A 118 -11.21 -11.23 -0.82
CA TRP A 118 -10.58 -12.51 -0.53
C TRP A 118 -11.39 -13.66 -1.13
N ASP A 119 -10.70 -14.70 -1.55
CA ASP A 119 -11.36 -15.98 -1.84
C ASP A 119 -12.07 -16.48 -0.60
N GLU A 120 -13.18 -17.15 -0.80
CA GLU A 120 -13.96 -17.77 0.26
C GLU A 120 -13.62 -19.24 0.46
#